data_a54f68278f8a15a422a8a846f0819470
#
_entry.id   a54f68278f8a15a422a8a846f0819470
#
_cell.length_a   1.000
_cell.length_b   1.000
_cell.length_c   1.000
_cell.angle_alpha   90.00
_cell.angle_beta   90.00
_cell.angle_gamma   90.00
#
_symmetry.space_group_name_H-M   'P 1'
#
loop_
_entity.id
_entity.type
_entity.pdbx_description
1 polymer ?
#
loop_
_entity_poly.entity_id
_entity_poly.type
_entity_poly.pdbx_seq_one_letter_code
_entity_poly.pdbx_strand_id
1 'polypeptide(L)'
;VVLGATALSACTPRPDGPEPAAERFFAALATGDTAAAAQLADRPEDAKTALSEAWNGLQATGLDAQIMGSKYAGDTGSVSYRYTWHLPKNRTWTYDGQLNMIRDEGRWEVRWNATGLHPRLGEHQTFALRADAPRRASVNERGGTDVLVPGYIYHYALDARAAGTALMPTARAVADALRGFDPTLGDPQLLAEQASASAQPMSLITLKQADNDRIAPAIGRLRGVVVTPQPEMLPTDETFAPVIVNEVKKSVADQLNGQPGWRVVTVNQNGVDVDVLNEVAGDPAPSITISLDRAVQDAAQNAVNTTGKQAMIVAIKPSTGEILAVAQNRAADAVGPLATMGQFPPGSTFKMVTAGAAIERDMATPNTLLGCPGTLDIGHRTVTNYDAFDLGMVPMSRAFANSCNTTFGELASRMPPRGLTQAAARYGIGTDYQVDGISTLTGSVPPTVDLAERTEDGFGQGKVLVSPFGMALAAPPWQQAGRRCRNSSRAARPWSTARAPRSARRWSTACAR
;
A
#
# COMPACT_ATOMS: atom_id res chain seq x y z
N VAL A 1 59.79 55.89 0.20
CA VAL A 1 59.93 55.40 -1.18
C VAL A 1 58.87 54.31 -1.35
N VAL A 2 57.75 54.64 -1.99
CA VAL A 2 56.69 53.70 -2.33
C VAL A 2 56.89 53.30 -3.78
N LEU A 3 57.26 52.07 -4.03
CA LEU A 3 57.28 51.48 -5.36
C LEU A 3 55.88 51.06 -5.75
N GLY A 4 55.26 51.79 -6.68
CA GLY A 4 54.02 51.42 -7.34
C GLY A 4 54.28 50.28 -8.35
N ALA A 5 53.67 49.13 -8.13
CA ALA A 5 53.58 48.04 -9.10
C ALA A 5 52.45 48.33 -10.08
N THR A 6 52.76 48.77 -11.28
CA THR A 6 51.83 48.83 -12.40
C THR A 6 51.57 47.42 -12.89
N ALA A 7 50.36 46.90 -12.63
CA ALA A 7 49.85 45.69 -13.22
C ALA A 7 49.64 45.92 -14.73
N LEU A 8 50.51 45.36 -15.57
CA LEU A 8 50.31 45.21 -16.98
C LEU A 8 49.21 44.15 -17.20
N SER A 9 47.98 44.58 -17.48
CA SER A 9 46.95 43.74 -18.05
C SER A 9 47.44 43.24 -19.41
N ALA A 10 48.00 42.04 -19.43
CA ALA A 10 48.26 41.34 -20.67
C ALA A 10 46.91 41.06 -21.33
N CYS A 11 46.58 41.78 -22.40
CA CYS A 11 45.57 41.34 -23.36
C CYS A 11 46.06 40.02 -23.96
N THR A 12 45.61 38.90 -23.44
CA THR A 12 45.74 37.64 -24.16
C THR A 12 44.98 37.77 -25.47
N PRO A 13 45.61 37.54 -26.64
CA PRO A 13 44.91 37.52 -27.92
C PRO A 13 43.78 36.48 -27.79
N ARG A 14 42.56 36.85 -28.22
CA ARG A 14 41.47 35.87 -28.36
C ARG A 14 41.99 34.74 -29.25
N PRO A 15 41.85 33.49 -28.89
CA PRO A 15 42.28 32.38 -29.71
C PRO A 15 41.60 32.47 -31.09
N ASP A 16 42.36 32.32 -32.15
CA ASP A 16 41.87 32.32 -33.54
C ASP A 16 41.14 31.01 -33.90
N GLY A 17 40.83 30.23 -32.89
CA GLY A 17 40.21 28.91 -32.92
C GLY A 17 38.70 28.89 -32.81
N PRO A 18 38.09 27.68 -32.86
CA PRO A 18 36.64 27.48 -32.82
C PRO A 18 36.00 27.72 -31.46
N GLU A 19 36.78 27.80 -30.37
CA GLU A 19 36.27 27.88 -28.99
C GLU A 19 35.29 29.03 -28.74
N PRO A 20 35.58 30.30 -29.18
CA PRO A 20 34.64 31.40 -28.89
C PRO A 20 33.30 31.27 -29.63
N ALA A 21 33.24 30.53 -30.74
CA ALA A 21 31.99 30.24 -31.44
C ALA A 21 31.21 29.15 -30.72
N ALA A 22 31.91 28.10 -30.27
CA ALA A 22 31.30 27.03 -29.46
C ALA A 22 30.79 27.54 -28.10
N GLU A 23 31.53 28.45 -27.44
CA GLU A 23 31.06 29.09 -26.18
C GLU A 23 29.74 29.83 -26.39
N ARG A 24 29.59 30.58 -27.47
CA ARG A 24 28.32 31.27 -27.78
C ARG A 24 27.18 30.28 -28.02
N PHE A 25 27.46 29.21 -28.79
CA PHE A 25 26.49 28.15 -29.02
C PHE A 25 26.04 27.49 -27.73
N PHE A 26 26.98 27.09 -26.87
CA PHE A 26 26.68 26.49 -25.60
C PHE A 26 25.96 27.43 -24.63
N ALA A 27 26.34 28.70 -24.59
CA ALA A 27 25.68 29.70 -23.75
C ALA A 27 24.21 29.90 -24.16
N ALA A 28 23.89 29.96 -25.44
CA ALA A 28 22.53 30.04 -25.94
C ALA A 28 21.75 28.74 -25.62
N LEU A 29 22.37 27.58 -25.86
CA LEU A 29 21.74 26.30 -25.61
C LEU A 29 21.49 26.08 -24.10
N ALA A 30 22.41 26.49 -23.23
CA ALA A 30 22.29 26.38 -21.78
C ALA A 30 21.09 27.15 -21.20
N THR A 31 20.71 28.25 -21.84
CA THR A 31 19.53 29.04 -21.46
C THR A 31 18.22 28.49 -22.06
N GLY A 32 18.27 27.44 -22.86
CA GLY A 32 17.13 26.90 -23.59
C GLY A 32 16.74 27.71 -24.84
N ASP A 33 17.53 28.70 -25.21
CA ASP A 33 17.33 29.46 -26.46
C ASP A 33 17.85 28.66 -27.65
N THR A 34 17.10 27.63 -28.04
CA THR A 34 17.42 26.74 -29.15
C THR A 34 17.47 27.48 -30.48
N ALA A 35 16.71 28.58 -30.62
CA ALA A 35 16.73 29.39 -31.85
C ALA A 35 18.03 30.20 -31.98
N ALA A 36 18.46 30.85 -30.88
CA ALA A 36 19.73 31.57 -30.88
C ALA A 36 20.95 30.63 -31.08
N ALA A 37 20.91 29.44 -30.43
CA ALA A 37 21.94 28.43 -30.64
C ALA A 37 22.00 27.98 -32.12
N ALA A 38 20.85 27.70 -32.72
CA ALA A 38 20.75 27.24 -34.09
C ALA A 38 21.31 28.24 -35.13
N GLN A 39 21.17 29.54 -34.87
CA GLN A 39 21.74 30.61 -35.75
C GLN A 39 23.28 30.61 -35.81
N LEU A 40 23.94 29.84 -34.95
CA LEU A 40 25.40 29.67 -34.92
C LEU A 40 25.85 28.41 -35.66
N ALA A 41 24.95 27.72 -36.35
CA ALA A 41 25.20 26.52 -37.12
C ALA A 41 25.06 26.77 -38.63
N ASP A 42 25.78 25.96 -39.45
CA ASP A 42 25.73 25.98 -40.92
C ASP A 42 24.35 25.59 -41.50
N ARG A 43 23.53 24.88 -40.72
CA ARG A 43 22.15 24.47 -41.04
C ARG A 43 21.18 24.87 -39.93
N PRO A 44 20.78 26.17 -39.86
CA PRO A 44 20.03 26.68 -38.71
C PRO A 44 18.67 26.02 -38.49
N GLU A 45 17.91 25.71 -39.53
CA GLU A 45 16.57 25.12 -39.37
C GLU A 45 16.62 23.67 -38.89
N ASP A 46 17.58 22.87 -39.39
CA ASP A 46 17.80 21.50 -38.94
C ASP A 46 18.24 21.50 -37.46
N ALA A 47 19.20 22.38 -37.14
CA ALA A 47 19.69 22.53 -35.76
C ALA A 47 18.59 22.95 -34.81
N LYS A 48 17.76 23.94 -35.17
CA LYS A 48 16.66 24.44 -34.36
C LYS A 48 15.65 23.34 -34.05
N THR A 49 15.25 22.58 -35.07
CA THR A 49 14.30 21.46 -34.89
C THR A 49 14.85 20.43 -33.92
N ALA A 50 16.06 19.92 -34.17
CA ALA A 50 16.66 18.87 -33.33
C ALA A 50 16.95 19.33 -31.90
N LEU A 51 17.43 20.58 -31.71
CA LEU A 51 17.66 21.14 -30.38
C LEU A 51 16.34 21.31 -29.59
N SER A 52 15.29 21.79 -30.26
CA SER A 52 13.97 21.96 -29.63
C SER A 52 13.34 20.62 -29.26
N GLU A 53 13.44 19.63 -30.15
CA GLU A 53 12.97 18.28 -29.89
C GLU A 53 13.74 17.62 -28.72
N ALA A 54 15.07 17.83 -28.65
CA ALA A 54 15.89 17.33 -27.56
C ALA A 54 15.48 17.90 -26.20
N TRP A 55 15.28 19.23 -26.12
CA TRP A 55 14.79 19.88 -24.90
C TRP A 55 13.42 19.36 -24.48
N ASN A 56 12.48 19.27 -25.40
CA ASN A 56 11.11 18.81 -25.16
C ASN A 56 11.09 17.33 -24.78
N GLY A 57 11.80 16.47 -25.49
CA GLY A 57 11.81 15.03 -25.24
C GLY A 57 12.49 14.66 -23.92
N LEU A 58 13.48 15.43 -23.49
CA LEU A 58 14.09 15.32 -22.17
C LEU A 58 13.24 15.98 -21.07
N GLN A 59 12.28 16.82 -21.42
CA GLN A 59 11.59 17.71 -20.48
C GLN A 59 12.61 18.54 -19.66
N ALA A 60 13.69 18.96 -20.31
CA ALA A 60 14.84 19.57 -19.65
C ALA A 60 14.46 20.87 -18.93
N THR A 61 15.02 21.08 -17.75
CA THR A 61 14.87 22.30 -16.95
C THR A 61 16.12 23.17 -16.97
N GLY A 62 17.24 22.64 -17.51
CA GLY A 62 18.50 23.35 -17.66
C GLY A 62 19.55 22.45 -18.33
N LEU A 63 20.65 23.07 -18.75
CA LEU A 63 21.83 22.41 -19.30
C LEU A 63 23.08 23.16 -18.88
N ASP A 64 24.03 22.45 -18.27
CA ASP A 64 25.38 22.93 -18.11
C ASP A 64 26.25 22.39 -19.27
N ALA A 65 26.98 23.26 -19.94
CA ALA A 65 27.88 22.90 -21.00
C ALA A 65 29.30 23.37 -20.70
N GLN A 66 30.24 22.46 -20.69
CA GLN A 66 31.64 22.73 -20.39
C GLN A 66 32.52 22.32 -21.57
N ILE A 67 33.37 23.24 -22.07
CA ILE A 67 34.39 22.92 -23.05
C ILE A 67 35.53 22.18 -22.37
N MET A 68 35.89 21.02 -22.94
CA MET A 68 36.97 20.16 -22.46
C MET A 68 38.26 20.35 -23.26
N GLY A 69 38.16 20.89 -24.45
CA GLY A 69 39.28 21.19 -25.32
C GLY A 69 38.88 21.40 -26.79
N SER A 70 39.78 21.94 -27.59
CA SER A 70 39.55 22.15 -29.01
C SER A 70 40.75 21.74 -29.87
N LYS A 71 40.48 21.42 -31.13
CA LYS A 71 41.48 21.16 -32.17
C LYS A 71 40.98 21.74 -33.48
N TYR A 72 41.86 22.31 -34.28
CA TYR A 72 41.51 22.76 -35.63
C TYR A 72 42.72 22.67 -36.58
N ALA A 73 42.41 22.52 -37.85
CA ALA A 73 43.40 22.55 -38.93
C ALA A 73 42.74 23.22 -40.16
N GLY A 74 43.28 24.35 -40.58
CA GLY A 74 42.68 25.16 -41.66
C GLY A 74 41.26 25.61 -41.24
N ASP A 75 40.29 25.32 -42.11
CA ASP A 75 38.90 25.75 -41.97
C ASP A 75 38.00 24.69 -41.25
N THR A 76 38.58 23.64 -40.72
CA THR A 76 37.85 22.61 -39.97
C THR A 76 38.36 22.48 -38.56
N GLY A 77 37.46 22.21 -37.60
CA GLY A 77 37.80 22.05 -36.22
C GLY A 77 36.83 21.17 -35.46
N SER A 78 37.17 20.89 -34.22
CA SER A 78 36.28 20.21 -33.29
C SER A 78 36.46 20.75 -31.87
N VAL A 79 35.38 20.78 -31.12
CA VAL A 79 35.35 21.16 -29.71
C VAL A 79 34.76 20.00 -28.92
N SER A 80 35.58 19.45 -28.03
CA SER A 80 35.11 18.43 -27.06
C SER A 80 34.41 19.14 -25.94
N TYR A 81 33.29 18.60 -25.53
CA TYR A 81 32.45 19.19 -24.50
C TYR A 81 31.95 18.12 -23.50
N ARG A 82 31.51 18.58 -22.33
CA ARG A 82 30.72 17.84 -21.36
C ARG A 82 29.39 18.54 -21.18
N TYR A 83 28.29 17.81 -21.38
CA TYR A 83 26.94 18.25 -21.09
C TYR A 83 26.46 17.61 -19.81
N THR A 84 25.78 18.41 -18.95
CA THR A 84 24.99 17.95 -17.82
C THR A 84 23.59 18.52 -17.96
N TRP A 85 22.66 17.69 -18.39
CA TRP A 85 21.26 18.02 -18.48
C TRP A 85 20.60 17.97 -17.10
N HIS A 86 19.81 18.99 -16.77
CA HIS A 86 18.93 19.01 -15.62
C HIS A 86 17.54 18.58 -16.06
N LEU A 87 17.03 17.51 -15.45
CA LEU A 87 15.76 16.88 -15.79
C LEU A 87 14.78 17.01 -14.64
N PRO A 88 13.46 16.81 -14.86
CA PRO A 88 12.47 16.89 -13.80
C PRO A 88 12.80 15.98 -12.60
N LYS A 89 12.32 16.37 -11.41
CA LYS A 89 12.55 15.68 -10.14
C LYS A 89 14.02 15.62 -9.72
N ASN A 90 14.79 16.69 -9.98
CA ASN A 90 16.22 16.83 -9.63
C ASN A 90 17.12 15.71 -10.19
N ARG A 91 16.78 15.21 -11.37
CA ARG A 91 17.61 14.23 -12.10
C ARG A 91 18.65 14.95 -12.92
N THR A 92 19.80 14.32 -13.11
CA THR A 92 20.87 14.82 -13.96
C THR A 92 21.37 13.72 -14.88
N TRP A 93 21.70 14.12 -16.12
CA TRP A 93 22.30 13.22 -17.09
C TRP A 93 23.54 13.89 -17.69
N THR A 94 24.71 13.27 -17.50
CA THR A 94 26.00 13.81 -17.92
C THR A 94 26.65 12.89 -18.94
N TYR A 95 27.20 13.48 -20.00
CA TYR A 95 27.98 12.78 -20.99
C TYR A 95 28.98 13.72 -21.69
N ASP A 96 29.98 13.12 -22.32
CA ASP A 96 30.98 13.82 -23.14
C ASP A 96 30.61 13.65 -24.60
N GLY A 97 30.89 14.71 -25.40
CA GLY A 97 30.64 14.71 -26.82
C GLY A 97 31.65 15.60 -27.58
N GLN A 98 31.44 15.67 -28.86
CA GLN A 98 32.29 16.45 -29.76
C GLN A 98 31.43 17.23 -30.75
N LEU A 99 31.64 18.55 -30.82
CA LEU A 99 31.00 19.44 -31.75
C LEU A 99 31.97 19.66 -32.93
N ASN A 100 31.51 19.41 -34.13
CA ASN A 100 32.28 19.71 -35.33
C ASN A 100 32.12 21.18 -35.69
N MET A 101 33.21 21.82 -36.11
CA MET A 101 33.25 23.24 -36.44
C MET A 101 33.77 23.44 -37.86
N ILE A 102 33.24 24.41 -38.54
CA ILE A 102 33.70 24.85 -39.87
C ILE A 102 33.92 26.35 -39.86
N ARG A 103 34.92 26.81 -40.62
CA ARG A 103 35.19 28.24 -40.82
C ARG A 103 34.66 28.63 -42.17
N ASP A 104 33.65 29.50 -42.18
CA ASP A 104 33.09 30.08 -43.41
C ASP A 104 33.24 31.60 -43.38
N GLU A 105 33.69 32.19 -44.47
CA GLU A 105 33.98 33.63 -44.59
C GLU A 105 34.77 34.21 -43.41
N GLY A 106 35.71 33.43 -42.86
CA GLY A 106 36.54 33.83 -41.72
C GLY A 106 35.90 33.72 -40.35
N ARG A 107 34.67 33.22 -40.24
CA ARG A 107 33.95 33.02 -39.01
C ARG A 107 33.77 31.52 -38.71
N TRP A 108 33.98 31.12 -37.45
CA TRP A 108 33.71 29.77 -37.01
C TRP A 108 32.23 29.58 -36.75
N GLU A 109 31.66 28.49 -37.30
CA GLU A 109 30.26 28.06 -37.12
C GLU A 109 30.22 26.58 -36.75
N VAL A 110 29.14 26.15 -36.14
CA VAL A 110 28.90 24.74 -35.84
C VAL A 110 28.51 24.01 -37.11
N ARG A 111 29.29 23.00 -37.50
CA ARG A 111 28.90 22.08 -38.57
C ARG A 111 27.88 21.11 -38.03
N TRP A 112 26.61 21.43 -38.28
CA TRP A 112 25.51 20.71 -37.64
C TRP A 112 25.40 19.27 -38.11
N ASN A 113 25.31 18.35 -37.13
CA ASN A 113 24.89 16.94 -37.27
C ASN A 113 24.34 16.45 -35.94
N ALA A 114 23.53 15.38 -35.95
CA ALA A 114 22.91 14.83 -34.76
C ALA A 114 23.95 14.34 -33.70
N THR A 115 25.10 13.82 -34.18
CA THR A 115 26.17 13.37 -33.28
C THR A 115 26.88 14.54 -32.58
N GLY A 116 26.71 15.77 -33.05
CA GLY A 116 27.13 16.99 -32.34
C GLY A 116 26.32 17.26 -31.08
N LEU A 117 25.10 16.71 -30.96
CA LEU A 117 24.31 16.79 -29.76
C LEU A 117 24.59 15.61 -28.81
N HIS A 118 24.73 14.38 -29.35
CA HIS A 118 25.17 13.21 -28.59
C HIS A 118 25.81 12.16 -29.50
N PRO A 119 26.93 11.52 -29.12
CA PRO A 119 27.69 10.62 -30.01
C PRO A 119 26.89 9.44 -30.58
N ARG A 120 25.83 9.01 -29.88
CA ARG A 120 24.97 7.88 -30.28
C ARG A 120 23.61 8.34 -30.85
N LEU A 121 23.41 9.62 -31.11
CA LEU A 121 22.18 10.13 -31.71
C LEU A 121 22.24 9.96 -33.22
N GLY A 122 21.33 9.16 -33.78
CA GLY A 122 21.21 9.01 -35.23
C GLY A 122 20.50 10.19 -35.88
N GLU A 123 20.71 10.36 -37.22
CA GLU A 123 19.89 11.29 -37.99
C GLU A 123 18.41 10.92 -37.86
N HIS A 124 17.54 11.90 -37.74
CA HIS A 124 16.10 11.70 -37.54
C HIS A 124 15.71 11.02 -36.23
N GLN A 125 16.58 11.00 -35.24
CA GLN A 125 16.27 10.58 -33.87
C GLN A 125 16.30 11.79 -32.94
N THR A 126 15.52 11.69 -31.87
CA THR A 126 15.57 12.65 -30.76
C THR A 126 15.65 11.93 -29.44
N PHE A 127 15.77 12.66 -28.34
CA PHE A 127 15.78 12.09 -27.00
C PHE A 127 14.35 11.94 -26.47
N ALA A 128 14.17 10.95 -25.58
CA ALA A 128 13.00 10.89 -24.73
C ALA A 128 13.39 10.47 -23.32
N LEU A 129 12.82 11.16 -22.33
CA LEU A 129 12.89 10.76 -20.94
C LEU A 129 11.77 9.75 -20.66
N ARG A 130 12.14 8.56 -20.19
CA ARG A 130 11.21 7.50 -19.81
C ARG A 130 11.27 7.30 -18.30
N ALA A 131 10.12 7.18 -17.67
CA ALA A 131 10.02 6.75 -16.29
C ALA A 131 9.73 5.25 -16.26
N ASP A 132 10.50 4.51 -15.47
CA ASP A 132 10.24 3.10 -15.23
C ASP A 132 9.36 2.98 -13.99
N ALA A 133 8.33 2.14 -14.08
CA ALA A 133 7.48 1.88 -12.94
C ALA A 133 8.31 1.30 -11.78
N PRO A 134 8.10 1.76 -10.54
CA PRO A 134 8.84 1.22 -9.40
C PRO A 134 8.48 -0.25 -9.22
N ARG A 135 9.46 -1.07 -8.87
CA ARG A 135 9.19 -2.46 -8.46
C ARG A 135 8.46 -2.42 -7.13
N ARG A 136 7.24 -2.93 -7.12
CA ARG A 136 6.47 -3.10 -5.89
C ARG A 136 7.08 -4.21 -5.04
N ALA A 137 7.02 -4.04 -3.72
CA ALA A 137 7.42 -5.06 -2.78
C ALA A 137 6.31 -6.09 -2.56
N SER A 138 6.68 -7.28 -2.07
CA SER A 138 5.74 -8.29 -1.57
C SER A 138 5.25 -7.95 -0.16
N VAL A 139 4.10 -8.49 0.21
CA VAL A 139 3.66 -8.61 1.61
C VAL A 139 3.83 -10.05 2.05
N ASN A 140 4.52 -10.24 3.17
CA ASN A 140 4.84 -11.54 3.73
C ASN A 140 4.04 -11.79 5.02
N GLU A 141 3.66 -13.03 5.28
CA GLU A 141 3.22 -13.44 6.60
C GLU A 141 4.43 -13.50 7.56
N ARG A 142 4.18 -13.75 8.82
CA ARG A 142 5.18 -13.73 9.91
C ARG A 142 6.39 -14.64 9.67
N GLY A 143 6.21 -15.79 9.02
CA GLY A 143 7.27 -16.76 8.69
C GLY A 143 8.09 -16.38 7.46
N GLY A 144 7.72 -15.30 6.78
CA GLY A 144 8.42 -14.80 5.58
C GLY A 144 7.87 -15.33 4.26
N THR A 145 6.78 -16.11 4.28
CA THR A 145 6.12 -16.57 3.05
C THR A 145 5.30 -15.44 2.44
N ASP A 146 5.39 -15.26 1.13
CA ASP A 146 4.61 -14.26 0.40
C ASP A 146 3.10 -14.51 0.55
N VAL A 147 2.37 -13.45 0.87
CA VAL A 147 0.91 -13.40 0.94
C VAL A 147 0.35 -12.60 -0.22
N LEU A 148 0.98 -11.47 -0.53
CA LEU A 148 0.67 -10.65 -1.69
C LEU A 148 1.95 -10.42 -2.49
N VAL A 149 1.87 -10.62 -3.79
CA VAL A 149 2.97 -10.38 -4.73
C VAL A 149 2.56 -9.41 -5.83
N PRO A 150 3.50 -8.61 -6.36
CA PRO A 150 3.24 -7.79 -7.53
C PRO A 150 2.88 -8.68 -8.74
N GLY A 151 1.86 -8.28 -9.46
CA GLY A 151 1.41 -8.95 -10.67
C GLY A 151 0.60 -8.02 -11.56
N TYR A 152 -0.12 -8.58 -12.51
CA TYR A 152 -0.99 -7.85 -13.41
C TYR A 152 -2.38 -8.48 -13.45
N ILE A 153 -3.39 -7.62 -13.55
CA ILE A 153 -4.72 -7.98 -14.00
C ILE A 153 -4.96 -7.35 -15.37
N TYR A 154 -5.80 -7.97 -16.17
CA TYR A 154 -6.05 -7.58 -17.55
C TYR A 154 -7.52 -7.26 -17.72
N HIS A 155 -7.81 -5.99 -17.99
CA HIS A 155 -9.16 -5.53 -18.29
C HIS A 155 -9.43 -5.71 -19.77
N TYR A 156 -10.40 -6.53 -20.11
CA TYR A 156 -10.89 -6.74 -21.46
C TYR A 156 -12.10 -5.86 -21.71
N ALA A 157 -12.11 -5.15 -22.84
CA ALA A 157 -13.24 -4.37 -23.30
C ALA A 157 -13.48 -4.60 -24.79
N LEU A 158 -14.71 -4.39 -25.24
CA LEU A 158 -15.10 -4.44 -26.66
C LEU A 158 -15.49 -3.05 -27.14
N ASP A 159 -14.72 -2.54 -28.09
CA ASP A 159 -14.96 -1.26 -28.77
C ASP A 159 -15.62 -1.53 -30.13
N ALA A 160 -16.92 -1.27 -30.22
CA ALA A 160 -17.69 -1.46 -31.44
C ALA A 160 -17.24 -0.55 -32.60
N ARG A 161 -16.75 0.68 -32.29
CA ARG A 161 -16.29 1.63 -33.30
C ARG A 161 -14.98 1.15 -33.91
N ALA A 162 -14.05 0.71 -33.06
CA ALA A 162 -12.77 0.14 -33.52
C ALA A 162 -12.96 -1.17 -34.25
N ALA A 163 -13.93 -2.00 -33.84
CA ALA A 163 -14.31 -3.25 -34.51
C ALA A 163 -14.88 -3.01 -35.92
N GLY A 164 -15.75 -2.01 -36.07
CA GLY A 164 -16.42 -1.69 -37.32
C GLY A 164 -17.16 -2.89 -37.91
N THR A 165 -16.88 -3.24 -39.18
CA THR A 165 -17.51 -4.39 -39.85
C THR A 165 -17.14 -5.75 -39.25
N ALA A 166 -16.07 -5.82 -38.44
CA ALA A 166 -15.64 -7.03 -37.75
C ALA A 166 -16.37 -7.27 -36.41
N LEU A 167 -17.30 -6.40 -36.00
CA LEU A 167 -17.92 -6.46 -34.68
C LEU A 167 -18.55 -7.83 -34.38
N MET A 168 -19.40 -8.36 -35.26
CA MET A 168 -20.05 -9.66 -35.04
C MET A 168 -19.07 -10.84 -35.00
N PRO A 169 -18.10 -10.98 -35.95
CA PRO A 169 -17.04 -11.98 -35.83
C PRO A 169 -16.24 -11.87 -34.52
N THR A 170 -15.87 -10.64 -34.12
CA THR A 170 -15.16 -10.38 -32.86
C THR A 170 -16.02 -10.77 -31.64
N ALA A 171 -17.27 -10.35 -31.58
CA ALA A 171 -18.19 -10.69 -30.49
C ALA A 171 -18.37 -12.21 -30.34
N ARG A 172 -18.42 -12.96 -31.47
CA ARG A 172 -18.49 -14.43 -31.44
C ARG A 172 -17.24 -15.04 -30.84
N ALA A 173 -16.05 -14.61 -31.27
CA ALA A 173 -14.79 -15.12 -30.72
C ALA A 173 -14.62 -14.77 -29.22
N VAL A 174 -15.05 -13.57 -28.82
CA VAL A 174 -15.07 -13.13 -27.41
C VAL A 174 -16.04 -13.98 -26.59
N ALA A 175 -17.27 -14.20 -27.05
CA ALA A 175 -18.25 -15.05 -26.38
C ALA A 175 -17.72 -16.48 -26.21
N ASP A 176 -17.14 -17.05 -27.27
CA ASP A 176 -16.58 -18.40 -27.23
C ASP A 176 -15.42 -18.52 -26.22
N ALA A 177 -14.56 -17.51 -26.13
CA ALA A 177 -13.42 -17.51 -25.22
C ALA A 177 -13.81 -17.25 -23.75
N LEU A 178 -14.83 -16.41 -23.52
CA LEU A 178 -15.16 -15.90 -22.18
C LEU A 178 -16.32 -16.62 -21.48
N ARG A 179 -17.17 -17.37 -22.21
CA ARG A 179 -18.33 -18.08 -21.62
C ARG A 179 -17.98 -19.02 -20.46
N GLY A 180 -16.74 -19.54 -20.43
CA GLY A 180 -16.25 -20.41 -19.37
C GLY A 180 -15.87 -19.67 -18.08
N PHE A 181 -15.66 -18.37 -18.16
CA PHE A 181 -15.38 -17.49 -17.02
C PHE A 181 -16.65 -16.78 -16.52
N ASP A 182 -17.45 -16.30 -17.45
CA ASP A 182 -18.74 -15.67 -17.18
C ASP A 182 -19.77 -16.11 -18.24
N PRO A 183 -20.74 -16.96 -17.87
CA PRO A 183 -21.78 -17.41 -18.78
C PRO A 183 -22.61 -16.28 -19.40
N THR A 184 -22.69 -15.11 -18.76
CA THR A 184 -23.47 -13.96 -19.27
C THR A 184 -22.80 -13.35 -20.51
N LEU A 185 -21.51 -13.59 -20.73
CA LEU A 185 -20.76 -13.17 -21.92
C LEU A 185 -20.85 -14.19 -23.08
N GLY A 186 -21.64 -15.25 -22.93
CA GLY A 186 -21.73 -16.33 -23.92
C GLY A 186 -22.63 -16.03 -25.12
N ASP A 187 -23.35 -14.91 -25.15
CA ASP A 187 -24.23 -14.54 -26.28
C ASP A 187 -23.55 -13.44 -27.14
N PRO A 188 -23.05 -13.80 -28.35
CA PRO A 188 -22.36 -12.87 -29.22
C PRO A 188 -23.25 -11.75 -29.77
N GLN A 189 -24.56 -11.99 -29.91
CA GLN A 189 -25.49 -10.98 -30.42
C GLN A 189 -25.73 -9.90 -29.35
N LEU A 190 -25.98 -10.33 -28.12
CA LEU A 190 -26.12 -9.44 -26.98
C LEU A 190 -24.87 -8.58 -26.75
N LEU A 191 -23.67 -9.19 -26.85
CA LEU A 191 -22.40 -8.48 -26.73
C LEU A 191 -22.24 -7.40 -27.81
N ALA A 192 -22.55 -7.74 -29.07
CA ALA A 192 -22.46 -6.78 -30.17
C ALA A 192 -23.45 -5.63 -30.04
N GLU A 193 -24.69 -5.91 -29.61
CA GLU A 193 -25.73 -4.90 -29.36
C GLU A 193 -25.34 -3.96 -28.23
N GLN A 194 -24.91 -4.50 -27.09
CA GLN A 194 -24.48 -3.70 -25.92
C GLN A 194 -23.25 -2.85 -26.25
N ALA A 195 -22.24 -3.41 -26.93
CA ALA A 195 -21.08 -2.66 -27.36
C ALA A 195 -21.42 -1.53 -28.33
N SER A 196 -22.39 -1.77 -29.25
CA SER A 196 -22.85 -0.76 -30.21
C SER A 196 -23.61 0.37 -29.54
N ALA A 197 -24.36 0.08 -28.46
CA ALA A 197 -25.07 1.07 -27.67
C ALA A 197 -24.16 1.92 -26.77
N SER A 198 -22.93 1.47 -26.52
CA SER A 198 -21.97 2.16 -25.66
C SER A 198 -21.21 3.25 -26.42
N ALA A 199 -21.07 4.41 -25.79
CA ALA A 199 -20.23 5.51 -26.31
C ALA A 199 -18.73 5.27 -26.10
N GLN A 200 -18.37 4.41 -25.15
CA GLN A 200 -17.00 4.01 -24.78
C GLN A 200 -16.83 2.50 -24.94
N PRO A 201 -15.60 1.98 -25.01
CA PRO A 201 -15.37 0.54 -25.00
C PRO A 201 -16.12 -0.13 -23.85
N MET A 202 -16.98 -1.12 -24.17
CA MET A 202 -17.77 -1.85 -23.18
C MET A 202 -16.87 -2.80 -22.39
N SER A 203 -16.83 -2.66 -21.07
CA SER A 203 -16.09 -3.58 -20.20
C SER A 203 -16.70 -4.98 -20.27
N LEU A 204 -15.84 -5.99 -20.45
CA LEU A 204 -16.23 -7.39 -20.51
C LEU A 204 -15.88 -8.11 -19.20
N ILE A 205 -14.61 -8.27 -18.94
CA ILE A 205 -14.11 -9.04 -17.80
C ILE A 205 -12.73 -8.56 -17.38
N THR A 206 -12.38 -8.84 -16.11
CA THR A 206 -11.02 -8.67 -15.60
C THR A 206 -10.42 -10.04 -15.30
N LEU A 207 -9.27 -10.33 -15.85
CA LEU A 207 -8.59 -11.62 -15.73
C LEU A 207 -7.24 -11.49 -15.05
N LYS A 208 -6.84 -12.54 -14.33
CA LYS A 208 -5.47 -12.69 -13.81
C LYS A 208 -4.53 -13.15 -14.92
N GLN A 209 -3.22 -13.02 -14.67
CA GLN A 209 -2.18 -13.40 -15.65
C GLN A 209 -2.40 -14.80 -16.25
N ALA A 210 -2.61 -15.83 -15.43
CA ALA A 210 -2.77 -17.20 -15.92
C ALA A 210 -3.98 -17.38 -16.84
N ASP A 211 -5.08 -16.68 -16.57
CA ASP A 211 -6.28 -16.72 -17.41
C ASP A 211 -6.09 -15.89 -18.67
N ASN A 212 -5.44 -14.74 -18.56
CA ASN A 212 -5.05 -13.93 -19.70
C ASN A 212 -4.18 -14.73 -20.68
N ASP A 213 -3.17 -15.44 -20.17
CA ASP A 213 -2.24 -16.23 -21.02
C ASP A 213 -2.95 -17.34 -21.80
N ARG A 214 -4.07 -17.85 -21.27
CA ARG A 214 -4.89 -18.85 -21.97
C ARG A 214 -5.72 -18.26 -23.10
N ILE A 215 -6.25 -17.04 -22.92
CA ILE A 215 -7.21 -16.47 -23.88
C ILE A 215 -6.64 -15.39 -24.79
N ALA A 216 -5.61 -14.67 -24.38
CA ALA A 216 -5.00 -13.59 -25.16
C ALA A 216 -4.58 -14.02 -26.59
N PRO A 217 -4.05 -15.24 -26.81
CA PRO A 217 -3.74 -15.69 -28.16
C PRO A 217 -4.96 -15.76 -29.10
N ALA A 218 -6.14 -16.05 -28.56
CA ALA A 218 -7.36 -16.20 -29.34
C ALA A 218 -8.07 -14.86 -29.63
N ILE A 219 -8.13 -13.96 -28.63
CA ILE A 219 -8.96 -12.75 -28.73
C ILE A 219 -8.21 -11.44 -28.53
N GLY A 220 -7.03 -11.45 -27.87
CA GLY A 220 -6.34 -10.23 -27.46
C GLY A 220 -5.86 -9.32 -28.59
N ARG A 221 -5.81 -9.83 -29.84
CA ARG A 221 -5.41 -9.06 -31.04
C ARG A 221 -6.55 -8.84 -32.03
N LEU A 222 -7.76 -9.23 -31.69
CA LEU A 222 -8.91 -9.02 -32.57
C LEU A 222 -9.27 -7.54 -32.65
N ARG A 223 -9.67 -7.12 -33.84
CA ARG A 223 -10.07 -5.74 -34.07
C ARG A 223 -11.28 -5.38 -33.19
N GLY A 224 -11.12 -4.35 -32.36
CA GLY A 224 -12.13 -3.91 -31.41
C GLY A 224 -12.00 -4.52 -30.01
N VAL A 225 -11.14 -5.51 -29.80
CA VAL A 225 -10.79 -5.95 -28.43
C VAL A 225 -9.71 -5.04 -27.88
N VAL A 226 -9.99 -4.44 -26.73
CA VAL A 226 -9.06 -3.60 -25.97
C VAL A 226 -8.64 -4.36 -24.73
N VAL A 227 -7.34 -4.57 -24.57
CA VAL A 227 -6.76 -5.23 -23.39
C VAL A 227 -5.86 -4.24 -22.67
N THR A 228 -6.24 -3.91 -21.44
CA THR A 228 -5.48 -2.96 -20.62
C THR A 228 -4.86 -3.70 -19.43
N PRO A 229 -3.54 -3.92 -19.42
CA PRO A 229 -2.85 -4.47 -18.26
C PRO A 229 -2.79 -3.41 -17.15
N GLN A 230 -3.15 -3.80 -15.93
CA GLN A 230 -3.08 -2.97 -14.74
C GLN A 230 -2.21 -3.66 -13.70
N PRO A 231 -1.15 -2.98 -13.19
CA PRO A 231 -0.35 -3.50 -12.08
C PRO A 231 -1.21 -3.65 -10.82
N GLU A 232 -1.16 -4.83 -10.20
CA GLU A 232 -1.97 -5.15 -9.04
C GLU A 232 -1.19 -6.01 -8.05
N MET A 233 -1.55 -5.97 -6.76
CA MET A 233 -1.05 -6.91 -5.77
C MET A 233 -1.98 -8.13 -5.75
N LEU A 234 -1.43 -9.30 -6.02
CA LEU A 234 -2.17 -10.54 -6.14
C LEU A 234 -1.92 -11.45 -4.94
N PRO A 235 -2.96 -12.04 -4.34
CA PRO A 235 -2.77 -13.04 -3.30
C PRO A 235 -2.11 -14.29 -3.88
N THR A 236 -1.14 -14.85 -3.17
CA THR A 236 -0.51 -16.12 -3.52
C THR A 236 -1.40 -17.32 -3.19
N ASP A 237 -2.30 -17.13 -2.22
CA ASP A 237 -3.30 -18.09 -1.78
C ASP A 237 -4.61 -17.35 -1.47
N GLU A 238 -5.65 -17.59 -2.29
CA GLU A 238 -6.94 -16.93 -2.15
C GLU A 238 -7.74 -17.37 -0.93
N THR A 239 -7.36 -18.49 -0.33
CA THR A 239 -8.01 -19.05 0.85
C THR A 239 -7.40 -18.56 2.16
N PHE A 240 -6.20 -17.98 2.10
CA PHE A 240 -5.50 -17.48 3.26
C PHE A 240 -6.06 -16.13 3.73
N ALA A 241 -6.85 -16.14 4.80
CA ALA A 241 -7.43 -14.94 5.44
C ALA A 241 -7.94 -13.88 4.43
N PRO A 242 -8.82 -14.23 3.46
CA PRO A 242 -9.11 -13.38 2.30
C PRO A 242 -9.63 -11.99 2.67
N VAL A 243 -10.46 -11.87 3.69
CA VAL A 243 -10.99 -10.59 4.17
C VAL A 243 -9.85 -9.70 4.67
N ILE A 244 -8.94 -10.26 5.49
CA ILE A 244 -7.82 -9.51 6.06
C ILE A 244 -6.80 -9.15 4.98
N VAL A 245 -6.44 -10.09 4.11
CA VAL A 245 -5.47 -9.86 3.01
C VAL A 245 -5.97 -8.76 2.07
N ASN A 246 -7.27 -8.70 1.76
CA ASN A 246 -7.84 -7.62 0.95
C ASN A 246 -7.80 -6.25 1.63
N GLU A 247 -8.02 -6.18 2.95
CA GLU A 247 -7.90 -4.92 3.69
C GLU A 247 -6.43 -4.48 3.80
N VAL A 248 -5.50 -5.42 4.03
CA VAL A 248 -4.05 -5.17 3.99
C VAL A 248 -3.65 -4.58 2.65
N LYS A 249 -4.06 -5.22 1.55
CA LYS A 249 -3.77 -4.78 0.19
C LYS A 249 -4.12 -3.31 -0.03
N LYS A 250 -5.29 -2.87 0.46
CA LYS A 250 -5.73 -1.47 0.35
C LYS A 250 -4.88 -0.53 1.22
N SER A 251 -4.57 -0.93 2.46
CA SER A 251 -3.89 -0.06 3.43
C SER A 251 -2.41 0.15 3.14
N VAL A 252 -1.75 -0.82 2.50
CA VAL A 252 -0.31 -0.77 2.24
C VAL A 252 0.04 -0.40 0.79
N ALA A 253 -0.96 -0.13 -0.06
CA ALA A 253 -0.77 0.10 -1.49
C ALA A 253 0.32 1.15 -1.79
N ASP A 254 0.31 2.27 -1.06
CA ASP A 254 1.29 3.36 -1.24
C ASP A 254 2.68 3.01 -0.68
N GLN A 255 2.75 2.17 0.36
CA GLN A 255 4.00 1.78 1.01
C GLN A 255 4.77 0.73 0.20
N LEU A 256 4.09 -0.01 -0.67
CA LEU A 256 4.68 -1.04 -1.51
C LEU A 256 5.33 -0.47 -2.78
N ASN A 257 5.11 0.79 -3.10
CA ASN A 257 5.72 1.45 -4.24
C ASN A 257 7.15 1.89 -3.89
N GLY A 258 8.14 1.35 -4.63
CA GLY A 258 9.52 1.84 -4.56
C GLY A 258 9.68 3.20 -5.25
N GLN A 259 10.90 3.69 -5.31
CA GLN A 259 11.22 4.87 -6.09
C GLN A 259 11.30 4.50 -7.58
N PRO A 260 10.61 5.22 -8.48
CA PRO A 260 10.65 4.92 -9.90
C PRO A 260 12.04 5.16 -10.48
N GLY A 261 12.49 4.24 -11.31
CA GLY A 261 13.65 4.42 -12.16
C GLY A 261 13.37 5.39 -13.30
N TRP A 262 14.41 5.70 -14.05
CA TRP A 262 14.28 6.51 -15.26
C TRP A 262 15.41 6.20 -16.23
N ARG A 263 15.14 6.44 -17.50
CA ARG A 263 16.13 6.27 -18.57
C ARG A 263 15.98 7.37 -19.62
N VAL A 264 17.09 7.69 -20.25
CA VAL A 264 17.12 8.50 -21.46
C VAL A 264 17.32 7.57 -22.64
N VAL A 265 16.44 7.68 -23.60
CA VAL A 265 16.47 6.86 -24.81
C VAL A 265 16.54 7.75 -26.05
N THR A 266 17.03 7.20 -27.16
CA THR A 266 16.78 7.78 -28.48
C THR A 266 15.48 7.21 -29.02
N VAL A 267 14.69 8.06 -29.68
CA VAL A 267 13.45 7.63 -30.33
C VAL A 267 13.48 8.03 -31.81
N ASN A 268 12.89 7.18 -32.65
CA ASN A 268 12.70 7.50 -34.06
C ASN A 268 11.47 8.41 -34.28
N GLN A 269 11.21 8.80 -35.52
CA GLN A 269 10.08 9.67 -35.91
C GLN A 269 8.70 9.11 -35.53
N ASN A 270 8.58 7.80 -35.29
CA ASN A 270 7.35 7.17 -34.84
C ASN A 270 7.26 7.08 -33.30
N GLY A 271 8.20 7.66 -32.56
CA GLY A 271 8.25 7.64 -31.10
C GLY A 271 8.69 6.29 -30.50
N VAL A 272 9.21 5.38 -31.33
CA VAL A 272 9.70 4.07 -30.87
C VAL A 272 11.12 4.21 -30.33
N ASP A 273 11.36 3.66 -29.14
CA ASP A 273 12.66 3.62 -28.49
C ASP A 273 13.66 2.81 -29.37
N VAL A 274 14.81 3.39 -29.67
CA VAL A 274 15.86 2.79 -30.51
C VAL A 274 17.05 2.35 -29.70
N ASP A 275 17.53 3.21 -28.78
CA ASP A 275 18.73 2.96 -27.99
C ASP A 275 18.57 3.55 -26.58
N VAL A 276 19.19 2.92 -25.58
CA VAL A 276 19.22 3.41 -24.20
C VAL A 276 20.56 4.12 -23.96
N LEU A 277 20.51 5.42 -23.74
CA LEU A 277 21.70 6.26 -23.53
C LEU A 277 22.11 6.33 -22.06
N ASN A 278 21.14 6.32 -21.16
CA ASN A 278 21.34 6.33 -19.72
C ASN A 278 20.20 5.57 -19.04
N GLU A 279 20.52 4.84 -17.99
CA GLU A 279 19.53 4.13 -17.16
C GLU A 279 19.89 4.27 -15.69
N VAL A 280 18.91 4.68 -14.90
CA VAL A 280 18.99 4.71 -13.45
C VAL A 280 17.90 3.82 -12.93
N ALA A 281 18.29 2.68 -12.35
CA ALA A 281 17.36 1.73 -11.78
C ALA A 281 16.56 2.37 -10.64
N GLY A 282 15.29 2.01 -10.54
CA GLY A 282 14.47 2.41 -9.40
C GLY A 282 14.85 1.64 -8.14
N ASP A 283 14.66 2.26 -6.98
CA ASP A 283 14.84 1.59 -5.69
C ASP A 283 13.56 0.80 -5.35
N PRO A 284 13.64 -0.53 -5.16
CA PRO A 284 12.49 -1.30 -4.72
C PRO A 284 12.09 -0.90 -3.30
N ALA A 285 10.79 -0.90 -3.00
CA ALA A 285 10.34 -0.77 -1.62
C ALA A 285 10.75 -2.01 -0.80
N PRO A 286 10.97 -1.87 0.52
CA PRO A 286 11.16 -3.02 1.39
C PRO A 286 9.86 -3.82 1.50
N SER A 287 9.95 -5.15 1.59
CA SER A 287 8.81 -6.01 1.86
C SER A 287 8.15 -5.66 3.20
N ILE A 288 6.83 -5.75 3.24
CA ILE A 288 6.04 -5.54 4.46
C ILE A 288 5.72 -6.91 5.05
N THR A 289 6.00 -7.08 6.34
CA THR A 289 5.63 -8.30 7.07
C THR A 289 4.42 -8.04 7.93
N ILE A 290 3.36 -8.85 7.76
CA ILE A 290 2.19 -8.87 8.63
C ILE A 290 2.37 -9.93 9.72
N SER A 291 1.63 -9.78 10.81
CA SER A 291 1.76 -10.67 11.98
C SER A 291 0.99 -11.98 11.87
N LEU A 292 0.15 -12.16 10.84
CA LEU A 292 -0.53 -13.43 10.62
C LEU A 292 0.50 -14.56 10.53
N ASP A 293 0.21 -15.66 11.20
CA ASP A 293 1.01 -16.87 11.21
C ASP A 293 0.26 -17.93 10.38
N ARG A 294 0.88 -18.45 9.33
CA ARG A 294 0.21 -19.37 8.41
C ARG A 294 -0.35 -20.61 9.12
N ALA A 295 0.43 -21.24 9.98
CA ALA A 295 -0.01 -22.45 10.66
C ALA A 295 -1.19 -22.19 11.62
N VAL A 296 -1.15 -21.05 12.33
CA VAL A 296 -2.24 -20.67 13.25
C VAL A 296 -3.48 -20.26 12.47
N GLN A 297 -3.32 -19.51 11.37
CA GLN A 297 -4.44 -19.11 10.51
C GLN A 297 -5.12 -20.32 9.87
N ASP A 298 -4.34 -21.24 9.28
CA ASP A 298 -4.87 -22.45 8.65
C ASP A 298 -5.61 -23.33 9.66
N ALA A 299 -5.05 -23.51 10.85
CA ALA A 299 -5.70 -24.26 11.93
C ALA A 299 -7.01 -23.60 12.37
N ALA A 300 -7.03 -22.26 12.52
CA ALA A 300 -8.23 -21.52 12.87
C ALA A 300 -9.30 -21.60 11.76
N GLN A 301 -8.88 -21.46 10.49
CA GLN A 301 -9.79 -21.54 9.34
C GLN A 301 -10.40 -22.94 9.20
N ASN A 302 -9.60 -23.98 9.36
CA ASN A 302 -10.09 -25.37 9.36
C ASN A 302 -11.10 -25.59 10.49
N ALA A 303 -10.84 -25.06 11.69
CA ALA A 303 -11.74 -25.19 12.83
C ALA A 303 -13.09 -24.49 12.58
N VAL A 304 -13.12 -23.24 12.08
CA VAL A 304 -14.39 -22.55 11.80
C VAL A 304 -15.19 -23.20 10.67
N ASN A 305 -14.52 -23.86 9.73
CA ASN A 305 -15.18 -24.53 8.60
C ASN A 305 -15.85 -25.85 8.96
N THR A 306 -15.67 -26.36 10.20
CA THR A 306 -16.32 -27.60 10.66
C THR A 306 -17.83 -27.45 10.88
N THR A 307 -18.35 -26.22 10.90
CA THR A 307 -19.77 -25.93 11.13
C THR A 307 -20.38 -25.09 10.02
N GLY A 308 -21.65 -25.34 9.71
CA GLY A 308 -22.44 -24.48 8.81
C GLY A 308 -23.04 -23.24 9.45
N LYS A 309 -22.92 -23.09 10.78
CA LYS A 309 -23.33 -21.87 11.49
C LYS A 309 -22.20 -20.84 11.43
N GLN A 310 -22.52 -19.56 11.66
CA GLN A 310 -21.51 -18.52 11.77
C GLN A 310 -20.48 -18.90 12.84
N ALA A 311 -19.22 -18.97 12.45
CA ALA A 311 -18.11 -19.29 13.35
C ALA A 311 -16.93 -18.38 13.04
N MET A 312 -16.29 -17.85 14.09
CA MET A 312 -15.17 -16.94 14.03
C MET A 312 -14.12 -17.31 15.07
N ILE A 313 -12.86 -17.13 14.74
CA ILE A 313 -11.72 -17.28 15.66
C ILE A 313 -10.77 -16.10 15.43
N VAL A 314 -10.36 -15.47 16.55
CA VAL A 314 -9.26 -14.50 16.58
C VAL A 314 -8.20 -15.00 17.55
N ALA A 315 -6.96 -15.09 17.07
CA ALA A 315 -5.82 -15.47 17.90
C ALA A 315 -4.84 -14.30 18.03
N ILE A 316 -4.57 -13.89 19.26
CA ILE A 316 -3.62 -12.81 19.59
C ILE A 316 -2.54 -13.37 20.51
N LYS A 317 -1.27 -13.05 20.22
CA LYS A 317 -0.14 -13.38 21.07
C LYS A 317 -0.09 -12.42 22.27
N PRO A 318 -0.35 -12.88 23.52
CA PRO A 318 -0.51 -11.97 24.65
C PRO A 318 0.75 -11.15 24.96
N SER A 319 1.93 -11.73 24.70
CA SER A 319 3.21 -11.09 25.04
C SER A 319 3.59 -9.93 24.14
N THR A 320 3.05 -9.87 22.91
CA THR A 320 3.41 -8.85 21.91
C THR A 320 2.22 -8.06 21.39
N GLY A 321 1.01 -8.60 21.48
CA GLY A 321 -0.20 -8.05 20.88
C GLY A 321 -0.32 -8.36 19.38
N GLU A 322 0.57 -9.21 18.84
CA GLU A 322 0.49 -9.65 17.43
C GLU A 322 -0.77 -10.46 17.18
N ILE A 323 -1.52 -10.10 16.14
CA ILE A 323 -2.65 -10.87 15.64
C ILE A 323 -2.10 -12.02 14.80
N LEU A 324 -2.23 -13.24 15.28
CA LEU A 324 -1.71 -14.44 14.60
C LEU A 324 -2.71 -15.06 13.64
N ALA A 325 -3.99 -14.93 13.92
CA ALA A 325 -5.06 -15.42 13.05
C ALA A 325 -6.34 -14.60 13.21
N VAL A 326 -7.05 -14.43 12.10
CA VAL A 326 -8.42 -13.93 12.03
C VAL A 326 -9.15 -14.81 11.02
N ALA A 327 -9.91 -15.77 11.51
CA ALA A 327 -10.64 -16.73 10.69
C ALA A 327 -12.13 -16.58 10.89
N GLN A 328 -12.88 -16.71 9.83
CA GLN A 328 -14.34 -16.86 9.85
C GLN A 328 -14.79 -17.73 8.68
N ASN A 329 -15.91 -18.42 8.84
CA ASN A 329 -16.42 -19.31 7.82
C ASN A 329 -17.36 -18.56 6.84
N ARG A 330 -17.72 -19.24 5.74
CA ARG A 330 -18.58 -18.67 4.69
C ARG A 330 -19.92 -18.12 5.22
N ALA A 331 -20.49 -18.72 6.25
CA ALA A 331 -21.74 -18.24 6.85
C ALA A 331 -21.55 -16.90 7.58
N ALA A 332 -20.38 -16.67 8.16
CA ALA A 332 -20.01 -15.39 8.75
C ALA A 332 -19.61 -14.36 7.66
N ASP A 333 -18.85 -14.78 6.63
CA ASP A 333 -18.46 -13.92 5.50
C ASP A 333 -19.66 -13.31 4.79
N ALA A 334 -20.75 -14.05 4.66
CA ALA A 334 -21.99 -13.58 4.03
C ALA A 334 -22.64 -12.40 4.77
N VAL A 335 -22.32 -12.20 6.06
CA VAL A 335 -22.85 -11.09 6.89
C VAL A 335 -21.88 -9.93 6.93
N GLY A 336 -20.56 -10.21 6.92
CA GLY A 336 -19.51 -9.19 6.98
C GLY A 336 -18.32 -9.60 7.83
N PRO A 337 -17.47 -8.65 8.25
CA PRO A 337 -16.26 -8.93 9.01
C PRO A 337 -16.57 -9.22 10.50
N LEU A 338 -17.32 -10.29 10.77
CA LEU A 338 -17.83 -10.60 12.10
C LEU A 338 -16.73 -10.89 13.12
N ALA A 339 -15.60 -11.46 12.68
CA ALA A 339 -14.46 -11.76 13.57
C ALA A 339 -13.89 -10.49 14.23
N THR A 340 -13.90 -9.37 13.52
CA THR A 340 -13.30 -8.11 13.98
C THR A 340 -14.32 -7.07 14.41
N MET A 341 -15.53 -7.10 13.86
CA MET A 341 -16.55 -6.06 14.06
C MET A 341 -17.89 -6.57 14.57
N GLY A 342 -18.16 -7.88 14.50
CA GLY A 342 -19.42 -8.45 14.96
C GLY A 342 -19.59 -8.25 16.46
N GLN A 343 -20.78 -7.83 16.90
CA GLN A 343 -21.07 -7.62 18.31
C GLN A 343 -22.06 -8.67 18.81
N PHE A 344 -21.64 -9.43 19.80
CA PHE A 344 -22.39 -10.53 20.37
C PHE A 344 -22.45 -10.42 21.89
N PRO A 345 -23.53 -10.87 22.54
CA PRO A 345 -23.53 -11.08 23.99
C PRO A 345 -22.39 -12.04 24.36
N PRO A 346 -21.41 -11.63 25.18
CA PRO A 346 -20.26 -12.47 25.51
C PRO A 346 -20.60 -13.63 26.45
N GLY A 347 -21.75 -13.57 27.11
CA GLY A 347 -22.15 -14.57 28.12
C GLY A 347 -21.10 -14.70 29.22
N SER A 348 -20.93 -15.91 29.73
CA SER A 348 -20.05 -16.20 30.86
C SER A 348 -18.58 -15.88 30.66
N THR A 349 -18.11 -15.65 29.42
CA THR A 349 -16.74 -15.19 29.17
C THR A 349 -16.50 -13.80 29.76
N PHE A 350 -17.55 -12.97 29.87
CA PHE A 350 -17.46 -11.64 30.46
C PHE A 350 -17.22 -11.66 31.99
N LYS A 351 -17.45 -12.78 32.66
CA LYS A 351 -17.18 -12.92 34.10
C LYS A 351 -15.71 -12.69 34.45
N MET A 352 -14.78 -12.80 33.50
CA MET A 352 -13.40 -12.39 33.69
C MET A 352 -13.30 -10.89 34.02
N VAL A 353 -14.05 -10.05 33.32
CA VAL A 353 -14.12 -8.62 33.56
C VAL A 353 -14.77 -8.31 34.90
N THR A 354 -15.87 -9.00 35.23
CA THR A 354 -16.61 -8.81 36.49
C THR A 354 -15.78 -9.25 37.69
N ALA A 355 -15.09 -10.40 37.62
CA ALA A 355 -14.18 -10.87 38.66
C ALA A 355 -13.02 -9.87 38.86
N GLY A 356 -12.38 -9.43 37.79
CA GLY A 356 -11.31 -8.43 37.85
C GLY A 356 -11.80 -7.11 38.44
N ALA A 357 -13.00 -6.66 38.07
CA ALA A 357 -13.62 -5.47 38.65
C ALA A 357 -13.89 -5.59 40.16
N ALA A 358 -14.32 -6.76 40.59
CA ALA A 358 -14.57 -7.05 42.02
C ALA A 358 -13.26 -7.04 42.83
N ILE A 359 -12.20 -7.65 42.29
CA ILE A 359 -10.88 -7.67 42.94
C ILE A 359 -10.29 -6.26 43.01
N GLU A 360 -10.30 -5.51 41.93
CA GLU A 360 -9.75 -4.15 41.86
C GLU A 360 -10.46 -3.14 42.77
N ARG A 361 -11.70 -3.44 43.18
CA ARG A 361 -12.50 -2.61 44.08
C ARG A 361 -12.51 -3.15 45.51
N ASP A 362 -11.64 -4.10 45.82
CA ASP A 362 -11.56 -4.74 47.12
C ASP A 362 -12.90 -5.36 47.61
N MET A 363 -13.80 -5.68 46.64
CA MET A 363 -15.09 -6.31 46.96
C MET A 363 -14.94 -7.80 47.27
N ALA A 364 -13.97 -8.45 46.62
CA ALA A 364 -13.68 -9.87 46.82
C ALA A 364 -12.24 -10.20 46.40
N THR A 365 -11.71 -11.27 46.99
CA THR A 365 -10.47 -11.94 46.51
C THR A 365 -10.86 -13.32 45.94
N PRO A 366 -9.96 -14.01 45.23
CA PRO A 366 -10.23 -15.36 44.73
C PRO A 366 -10.69 -16.33 45.84
N ASN A 367 -10.28 -16.11 47.08
CA ASN A 367 -10.58 -16.95 48.23
C ASN A 367 -11.79 -16.47 49.08
N THR A 368 -12.35 -15.30 48.76
CA THR A 368 -13.53 -14.79 49.46
C THR A 368 -14.71 -15.74 49.26
N LEU A 369 -15.33 -16.16 50.36
CA LEU A 369 -16.54 -17.00 50.37
C LEU A 369 -17.73 -16.15 49.89
N LEU A 370 -18.37 -16.57 48.81
CA LEU A 370 -19.55 -15.96 48.23
C LEU A 370 -20.65 -16.99 48.02
N GLY A 371 -21.90 -16.56 48.08
CA GLY A 371 -23.03 -17.41 47.77
C GLY A 371 -23.10 -17.75 46.29
N CYS A 372 -23.37 -19.02 45.98
CA CYS A 372 -23.71 -19.50 44.64
C CYS A 372 -24.99 -20.35 44.72
N PRO A 373 -26.13 -19.75 45.16
CA PRO A 373 -27.40 -20.47 45.20
C PRO A 373 -27.89 -20.74 43.77
N GLY A 374 -28.75 -21.77 43.62
CA GLY A 374 -29.33 -22.13 42.33
C GLY A 374 -30.13 -21.00 41.68
N THR A 375 -30.81 -20.20 42.51
CA THR A 375 -31.54 -18.98 42.15
C THR A 375 -31.30 -17.87 43.17
N LEU A 376 -31.33 -16.61 42.71
CA LEU A 376 -31.16 -15.43 43.56
C LEU A 376 -31.97 -14.26 43.01
N ASP A 377 -32.81 -13.66 43.85
CA ASP A 377 -33.56 -12.45 43.51
C ASP A 377 -32.71 -11.20 43.78
N ILE A 378 -32.49 -10.40 42.76
CA ILE A 378 -31.75 -9.13 42.84
C ILE A 378 -32.63 -8.02 42.24
N GLY A 379 -33.16 -7.18 43.12
CA GLY A 379 -34.20 -6.22 42.75
C GLY A 379 -35.45 -6.93 42.24
N HIS A 380 -35.85 -6.68 41.01
CA HIS A 380 -37.00 -7.31 40.36
C HIS A 380 -36.61 -8.46 39.42
N ARG A 381 -35.37 -8.91 39.46
CA ARG A 381 -34.84 -9.92 38.55
C ARG A 381 -34.43 -11.18 39.32
N THR A 382 -35.02 -12.33 38.93
CA THR A 382 -34.55 -13.64 39.37
C THR A 382 -33.43 -14.12 38.48
N VAL A 383 -32.21 -14.25 38.99
CA VAL A 383 -31.06 -14.84 38.33
C VAL A 383 -30.99 -16.31 38.61
N THR A 384 -30.79 -17.14 37.59
CA THR A 384 -30.70 -18.60 37.73
C THR A 384 -29.36 -19.10 37.15
N ASN A 385 -28.71 -20.02 37.85
CA ASN A 385 -27.59 -20.77 37.31
C ASN A 385 -28.08 -21.78 36.25
N TYR A 386 -27.19 -22.25 35.37
CA TYR A 386 -27.52 -23.29 34.41
C TYR A 386 -28.01 -24.55 35.19
N ASP A 387 -29.13 -25.12 34.75
CA ASP A 387 -29.82 -26.21 35.47
C ASP A 387 -30.06 -25.96 36.98
N ALA A 388 -30.14 -24.69 37.37
CA ALA A 388 -30.33 -24.25 38.74
C ALA A 388 -29.37 -24.91 39.77
N PHE A 389 -28.15 -25.25 39.36
CA PHE A 389 -27.17 -25.83 40.26
C PHE A 389 -26.87 -24.89 41.44
N ASP A 390 -26.69 -25.48 42.63
CA ASP A 390 -26.41 -24.79 43.86
C ASP A 390 -25.11 -25.32 44.49
N LEU A 391 -24.17 -24.42 44.78
CA LEU A 391 -22.89 -24.75 45.40
C LEU A 391 -22.81 -24.26 46.86
N GLY A 392 -23.87 -23.59 47.35
CA GLY A 392 -23.84 -22.95 48.67
C GLY A 392 -22.79 -21.82 48.73
N MET A 393 -22.12 -21.74 49.88
CA MET A 393 -21.02 -20.79 50.12
C MET A 393 -19.71 -21.37 49.61
N VAL A 394 -19.12 -20.75 48.58
CA VAL A 394 -17.87 -21.22 47.99
C VAL A 394 -16.89 -20.05 47.73
N PRO A 395 -15.58 -20.30 47.65
CA PRO A 395 -14.63 -19.30 47.20
C PRO A 395 -15.01 -18.73 45.83
N MET A 396 -14.78 -17.43 45.61
CA MET A 396 -15.05 -16.78 44.30
C MET A 396 -14.40 -17.55 43.15
N SER A 397 -13.20 -18.08 43.33
CA SER A 397 -12.51 -18.91 42.32
C SER A 397 -13.30 -20.14 41.93
N ARG A 398 -13.98 -20.80 42.89
CA ARG A 398 -14.84 -21.96 42.63
C ARG A 398 -16.16 -21.56 41.96
N ALA A 399 -16.77 -20.44 42.40
CA ALA A 399 -17.94 -19.86 41.71
C ALA A 399 -17.62 -19.52 40.27
N PHE A 400 -16.42 -18.95 39.99
CA PHE A 400 -15.93 -18.65 38.64
C PHE A 400 -15.73 -19.91 37.79
N ALA A 401 -15.05 -20.92 38.34
CA ALA A 401 -14.79 -22.19 37.65
C ALA A 401 -16.07 -22.93 37.25
N ASN A 402 -17.14 -22.78 38.03
CA ASN A 402 -18.45 -23.35 37.73
C ASN A 402 -19.39 -22.38 36.99
N SER A 403 -18.90 -21.21 36.64
CA SER A 403 -19.67 -20.21 35.89
C SER A 403 -20.97 -19.76 36.61
N CYS A 404 -20.92 -19.55 37.93
CA CYS A 404 -22.08 -19.19 38.75
C CYS A 404 -22.66 -17.80 38.36
N ASN A 405 -23.84 -17.75 37.76
CA ASN A 405 -24.53 -16.51 37.39
C ASN A 405 -24.94 -15.69 38.62
N THR A 406 -25.45 -16.36 39.62
CA THR A 406 -25.97 -15.71 40.86
C THR A 406 -24.87 -14.95 41.58
N THR A 407 -23.67 -15.53 41.72
CA THR A 407 -22.50 -14.88 42.34
C THR A 407 -22.08 -13.65 41.55
N PHE A 408 -21.91 -13.77 40.23
CA PHE A 408 -21.37 -12.67 39.40
C PHE A 408 -22.42 -11.59 39.14
N GLY A 409 -23.69 -11.93 39.07
CA GLY A 409 -24.80 -10.97 39.08
C GLY A 409 -24.84 -10.15 40.36
N GLU A 410 -24.69 -10.78 41.51
CA GLU A 410 -24.65 -10.11 42.81
C GLU A 410 -23.43 -9.19 42.94
N LEU A 411 -22.26 -9.64 42.55
CA LEU A 411 -21.07 -8.77 42.52
C LEU A 411 -21.28 -7.53 41.64
N ALA A 412 -21.83 -7.70 40.43
CA ALA A 412 -22.11 -6.60 39.53
C ALA A 412 -23.18 -5.64 40.06
N SER A 413 -24.23 -6.15 40.71
CA SER A 413 -25.29 -5.32 41.28
C SER A 413 -24.79 -4.35 42.36
N ARG A 414 -23.73 -4.72 43.06
CA ARG A 414 -23.06 -3.90 44.10
C ARG A 414 -22.07 -2.88 43.54
N MET A 415 -21.74 -2.96 42.26
CA MET A 415 -20.84 -1.99 41.61
C MET A 415 -21.58 -0.69 41.28
N PRO A 416 -20.89 0.44 41.21
CA PRO A 416 -21.49 1.69 40.73
C PRO A 416 -21.90 1.56 39.26
N PRO A 417 -22.82 2.41 38.75
CA PRO A 417 -23.34 2.33 37.37
C PRO A 417 -22.28 2.24 36.26
N ARG A 418 -21.11 2.87 36.44
CA ARG A 418 -19.97 2.83 35.51
C ARG A 418 -18.93 1.75 35.84
N GLY A 419 -19.21 0.90 36.84
CA GLY A 419 -18.24 -0.05 37.37
C GLY A 419 -17.75 -1.06 36.36
N LEU A 420 -18.66 -1.71 35.64
CA LEU A 420 -18.34 -2.65 34.57
C LEU A 420 -17.77 -1.97 33.32
N THR A 421 -18.31 -0.80 32.94
CA THR A 421 -17.78 -0.01 31.81
C THR A 421 -16.31 0.33 31.98
N GLN A 422 -15.94 0.82 33.19
CA GLN A 422 -14.56 1.16 33.50
C GLN A 422 -13.64 -0.06 33.55
N ALA A 423 -14.14 -1.18 34.08
CA ALA A 423 -13.40 -2.43 34.09
C ALA A 423 -13.18 -2.94 32.66
N ALA A 424 -14.24 -3.03 31.86
CA ALA A 424 -14.20 -3.49 30.48
C ALA A 424 -13.18 -2.71 29.65
N ALA A 425 -13.15 -1.38 29.81
CA ALA A 425 -12.16 -0.51 29.12
C ALA A 425 -10.70 -0.88 29.48
N ARG A 426 -10.43 -1.31 30.71
CA ARG A 426 -9.09 -1.79 31.11
C ARG A 426 -8.73 -3.12 30.45
N TYR A 427 -9.71 -3.94 30.14
CA TYR A 427 -9.57 -5.18 29.36
C TYR A 427 -9.58 -4.94 27.85
N GLY A 428 -9.69 -3.68 27.41
CA GLY A 428 -9.70 -3.32 25.99
C GLY A 428 -11.07 -3.38 25.32
N ILE A 429 -12.13 -3.72 26.05
CA ILE A 429 -13.51 -3.80 25.56
C ILE A 429 -14.16 -2.42 25.66
N GLY A 430 -14.86 -2.00 24.60
CA GLY A 430 -15.45 -0.65 24.51
C GLY A 430 -14.42 0.45 24.31
N THR A 431 -13.27 0.10 23.79
CA THR A 431 -12.16 1.00 23.47
C THR A 431 -11.81 0.86 22.01
N ASP A 432 -11.67 1.98 21.29
CA ASP A 432 -11.30 1.95 19.89
C ASP A 432 -9.79 1.72 19.73
N TYR A 433 -9.45 0.79 18.84
CA TYR A 433 -8.09 0.52 18.42
C TYR A 433 -7.94 0.83 16.93
N GLN A 434 -6.86 1.50 16.57
CA GLN A 434 -6.42 1.57 15.19
C GLN A 434 -5.46 0.41 14.94
N VAL A 435 -5.88 -0.50 14.07
CA VAL A 435 -5.05 -1.57 13.53
C VAL A 435 -4.88 -1.27 12.05
N ASP A 436 -3.65 -1.03 11.62
CA ASP A 436 -3.39 -0.69 10.22
C ASP A 436 -3.96 -1.78 9.29
N GLY A 437 -4.83 -1.39 8.38
CA GLY A 437 -5.45 -2.26 7.39
C GLY A 437 -6.57 -3.18 7.89
N ILE A 438 -7.02 -3.05 9.14
CA ILE A 438 -8.19 -3.81 9.64
C ILE A 438 -9.15 -2.88 10.36
N SER A 439 -10.41 -2.91 9.97
CA SER A 439 -11.48 -2.29 10.75
C SER A 439 -11.81 -3.16 11.95
N THR A 440 -11.78 -2.59 13.15
CA THR A 440 -12.05 -3.31 14.40
C THR A 440 -13.06 -2.60 15.27
N LEU A 441 -13.86 -3.38 15.97
CA LEU A 441 -14.78 -2.91 17.00
C LEU A 441 -14.68 -3.87 18.17
N THR A 442 -14.32 -3.38 19.36
CA THR A 442 -14.06 -4.26 20.50
C THR A 442 -15.32 -4.65 21.26
N GLY A 443 -16.33 -3.81 21.22
CA GLY A 443 -17.59 -4.05 21.92
C GLY A 443 -18.17 -2.80 22.55
N SER A 444 -19.24 -2.97 23.31
CA SER A 444 -19.96 -1.92 24.03
C SER A 444 -20.38 -2.42 25.42
N VAL A 445 -19.97 -1.68 26.44
CA VAL A 445 -20.37 -1.91 27.84
C VAL A 445 -20.92 -0.59 28.40
N PRO A 446 -22.20 -0.27 28.15
CA PRO A 446 -22.78 0.99 28.55
C PRO A 446 -22.86 1.13 30.07
N PRO A 447 -22.81 2.37 30.63
CA PRO A 447 -23.13 2.59 32.05
C PRO A 447 -24.59 2.22 32.34
N THR A 448 -24.83 1.45 33.40
CA THR A 448 -26.16 0.93 33.70
C THR A 448 -26.59 1.35 35.09
N VAL A 449 -27.64 2.18 35.16
CA VAL A 449 -28.24 2.63 36.44
C VAL A 449 -29.22 1.58 36.99
N ASP A 450 -29.98 0.94 36.09
CA ASP A 450 -30.93 -0.10 36.46
C ASP A 450 -30.22 -1.30 37.10
N LEU A 451 -30.80 -1.77 38.23
CA LEU A 451 -30.18 -2.83 39.02
C LEU A 451 -30.27 -4.19 38.34
N ALA A 452 -31.42 -4.49 37.73
CA ALA A 452 -31.63 -5.77 37.06
C ALA A 452 -30.72 -5.90 35.85
N GLU A 453 -30.67 -4.86 35.05
CA GLU A 453 -29.81 -4.80 33.88
C GLU A 453 -28.31 -4.92 34.23
N ARG A 454 -27.86 -4.16 35.26
CA ARG A 454 -26.46 -4.25 35.74
C ARG A 454 -26.11 -5.65 36.27
N THR A 455 -27.09 -6.32 36.84
CA THR A 455 -26.96 -7.71 37.29
C THR A 455 -26.72 -8.64 36.10
N GLU A 456 -27.50 -8.51 35.03
CA GLU A 456 -27.35 -9.29 33.80
C GLU A 456 -26.04 -8.97 33.05
N ASP A 457 -25.65 -7.70 33.02
CA ASP A 457 -24.36 -7.27 32.47
C ASP A 457 -23.18 -7.99 33.16
N GLY A 458 -23.31 -8.28 34.47
CA GLY A 458 -22.30 -8.94 35.30
C GLY A 458 -21.90 -10.34 34.84
N PHE A 459 -22.81 -11.06 34.20
CA PHE A 459 -22.50 -12.37 33.60
C PHE A 459 -22.61 -12.38 32.08
N GLY A 460 -22.52 -11.17 31.47
CA GLY A 460 -22.35 -10.97 30.01
C GLY A 460 -23.61 -11.20 29.19
N GLN A 461 -24.77 -11.01 29.78
CA GLN A 461 -26.06 -11.06 29.09
C GLN A 461 -26.68 -9.68 29.07
N GLY A 462 -27.38 -9.01 29.54
CA GLY A 462 -27.87 -7.63 29.50
C GLY A 462 -27.55 -6.89 28.19
N LYS A 463 -27.02 -5.67 28.33
CA LYS A 463 -26.65 -4.79 27.17
C LYS A 463 -25.18 -4.89 26.77
N VAL A 464 -24.42 -5.76 27.40
CA VAL A 464 -23.01 -5.99 27.06
C VAL A 464 -22.89 -6.69 25.70
N LEU A 465 -22.17 -6.09 24.80
CA LEU A 465 -21.83 -6.65 23.49
C LEU A 465 -20.33 -6.63 23.30
N VAL A 466 -19.75 -7.71 22.77
CA VAL A 466 -18.31 -7.82 22.52
C VAL A 466 -18.06 -8.53 21.19
N SER A 467 -17.05 -8.09 20.45
CA SER A 467 -16.61 -8.82 19.26
C SER A 467 -15.65 -9.95 19.63
N PRO A 468 -15.46 -10.96 18.75
CA PRO A 468 -14.41 -11.95 18.93
C PRO A 468 -13.02 -11.32 19.10
N PHE A 469 -12.72 -10.25 18.33
CA PHE A 469 -11.49 -9.47 18.49
C PHE A 469 -11.40 -8.81 19.89
N GLY A 470 -12.48 -8.20 20.36
CA GLY A 470 -12.55 -7.60 21.71
C GLY A 470 -12.33 -8.62 22.82
N MET A 471 -12.91 -9.83 22.69
CA MET A 471 -12.67 -10.91 23.65
C MET A 471 -11.24 -11.44 23.60
N ALA A 472 -10.63 -11.51 22.42
CA ALA A 472 -9.23 -11.92 22.28
C ALA A 472 -8.27 -10.91 22.94
N LEU A 473 -8.62 -9.60 22.96
CA LEU A 473 -7.87 -8.56 23.67
C LEU A 473 -8.03 -8.63 25.18
N ALA A 474 -9.14 -9.20 25.68
CA ALA A 474 -9.45 -9.28 27.11
C ALA A 474 -8.55 -10.28 27.89
N ALA A 475 -7.59 -10.93 27.23
CA ALA A 475 -6.56 -11.70 27.93
C ALA A 475 -5.82 -10.83 28.97
N PRO A 476 -5.34 -11.39 30.07
CA PRO A 476 -5.01 -10.64 31.29
C PRO A 476 -4.11 -9.44 31.10
N PRO A 477 -4.52 -8.23 31.48
CA PRO A 477 -3.75 -6.99 31.24
C PRO A 477 -2.40 -6.97 31.96
N TRP A 478 -2.22 -7.70 33.01
CA TRP A 478 -0.98 -7.71 33.82
C TRP A 478 0.22 -8.34 33.11
N GLN A 479 0.05 -9.22 32.13
CA GLN A 479 1.15 -9.75 31.33
C GLN A 479 1.64 -8.74 30.28
N GLN A 480 0.78 -7.82 29.86
CA GLN A 480 1.11 -6.77 28.88
C GLN A 480 1.81 -5.56 29.50
N ALA A 481 1.47 -5.20 30.74
CA ALA A 481 2.02 -4.02 31.42
C ALA A 481 3.53 -4.09 31.66
N GLY A 482 4.06 -5.25 31.99
CA GLY A 482 5.48 -5.43 32.30
C GLY A 482 6.43 -5.39 31.08
N ARG A 483 5.93 -5.59 29.85
CA ARG A 483 6.75 -5.65 28.63
C ARG A 483 6.64 -4.42 27.72
N ARG A 484 5.54 -3.67 27.77
CA ARG A 484 5.40 -2.43 26.99
C ARG A 484 6.38 -1.32 27.39
N CYS A 485 6.91 -1.37 28.61
CA CYS A 485 7.92 -0.42 29.08
C CYS A 485 9.34 -0.66 28.49
N ARG A 486 9.61 -1.80 27.86
CA ARG A 486 10.98 -2.14 27.38
C ARG A 486 11.23 -1.95 25.90
N ASN A 487 10.21 -1.69 25.05
CA ASN A 487 10.38 -1.72 23.58
C ASN A 487 10.06 -0.39 22.87
N SER A 488 10.23 0.76 23.52
CA SER A 488 10.03 2.06 22.86
C SER A 488 11.16 2.54 21.94
N SER A 489 12.18 1.70 21.70
CA SER A 489 13.35 2.09 20.91
C SER A 489 13.84 1.03 19.94
N ARG A 490 13.07 0.65 18.94
CA ARG A 490 13.62 0.06 17.71
C ARG A 490 12.68 0.25 16.52
N ALA A 491 13.27 0.70 15.43
CA ALA A 491 12.67 0.94 14.13
C ALA A 491 12.11 -0.36 13.52
N ALA A 492 11.14 -0.20 12.59
CA ALA A 492 10.35 -1.21 11.90
C ALA A 492 9.23 -1.79 12.77
N ARG A 493 8.06 -1.16 12.68
CA ARG A 493 6.84 -1.68 13.33
C ARG A 493 6.19 -2.70 12.42
N PRO A 494 6.01 -3.95 12.85
CA PRO A 494 5.11 -4.85 12.14
C PRO A 494 3.70 -4.27 12.18
N TRP A 495 2.97 -4.48 11.10
CA TRP A 495 1.60 -4.03 10.84
C TRP A 495 0.56 -4.33 11.93
N SER A 496 0.88 -5.11 12.93
CA SER A 496 -0.02 -5.77 13.88
C SER A 496 -0.18 -5.16 15.26
N THR A 497 0.45 -4.03 15.58
CA THR A 497 0.31 -3.50 16.94
C THR A 497 -0.85 -2.52 17.05
N ALA A 498 -1.96 -2.99 17.65
CA ALA A 498 -3.01 -2.11 18.14
C ALA A 498 -2.40 -1.07 19.11
N ARG A 499 -2.53 0.21 18.83
CA ARG A 499 -2.15 1.26 19.76
C ARG A 499 -3.21 1.35 20.86
N ALA A 500 -2.82 1.11 22.10
CA ALA A 500 -3.68 1.43 23.22
C ALA A 500 -3.98 2.93 23.26
N PRO A 501 -5.22 3.34 23.56
CA PRO A 501 -5.61 4.74 23.63
C PRO A 501 -4.82 5.50 24.71
N ARG A 502 -4.77 6.83 24.56
CA ARG A 502 -4.00 7.72 25.46
C ARG A 502 -4.31 7.55 26.95
N SER A 503 -5.49 7.05 27.31
CA SER A 503 -5.87 6.74 28.69
C SER A 503 -5.07 5.59 29.31
N ALA A 504 -4.56 4.65 28.53
CA ALA A 504 -3.71 3.56 29.00
C ALA A 504 -2.28 4.01 29.37
N ARG A 505 -1.84 5.22 28.98
CA ARG A 505 -0.51 5.76 29.34
C ARG A 505 -0.39 6.15 30.83
N ARG A 506 -1.49 6.40 31.55
CA ARG A 506 -1.44 6.72 32.98
C ARG A 506 -1.04 5.53 33.86
N TRP A 507 -1.11 4.31 33.32
CA TRP A 507 -0.76 3.09 34.05
C TRP A 507 0.72 2.72 34.00
N SER A 508 1.49 3.27 33.05
CA SER A 508 2.93 3.00 32.95
C SER A 508 3.76 3.65 34.05
N THR A 509 3.21 4.67 34.73
CA THR A 509 3.86 5.38 35.84
C THR A 509 3.58 4.78 37.21
N ALA A 510 2.54 3.95 37.34
CA ALA A 510 2.21 3.29 38.61
C ALA A 510 3.01 2.01 38.87
N CYS A 511 3.68 1.43 37.85
CA CYS A 511 4.54 0.25 37.99
C CYS A 511 6.00 0.56 38.36
N ALA A 512 6.35 1.82 38.65
CA ALA A 512 7.69 2.26 39.03
C ALA A 512 7.84 2.55 40.53
N ARG A 513 6.96 2.05 41.40
CA ARG A 513 7.16 2.05 42.86
C ARG A 513 6.89 0.68 43.44
#